data_57195bc2db071abe586c4d95db07cc3d
#
_entry.id   57195bc2db071abe586c4d95db07cc3d
#
_cell.length_a   1.000
_cell.length_b   1.000
_cell.length_c   1.000
_cell.angle_alpha   90.00
_cell.angle_beta   90.00
_cell.angle_gamma   90.00
#
_symmetry.space_group_name_H-M   'P 1'
#
loop_
_entity.id
_entity.type
_entity.pdbx_description
1 polymer ?
#
loop_
_entity_poly.entity_id
_entity_poly.type
_entity_poly.pdbx_seq_one_letter_code
_entity_poly.pdbx_strand_id
1 'polypeptide(L)'
;MLVRNHKPLGEILKQAGLISDLQIKTVLARQHSQHLRVGEIMAMKGWIDRRTADFFADEWSNLVAEADKKPLGYYLQKAGLLSEQQTESILEEQKKIWVKFGSVAVLQGVIKQQTVDFFLNNLFPLEASQSALIGKRYSTATDNIAVEDACSAELLEKSQSEEIDYDDIPWID
;
A
#
# COMPACT_ATOMS: atom_id res chain seq x y z
N MET A 1 19.33 30.18 -6.22
CA MET A 1 18.25 29.92 -5.25
C MET A 1 17.46 28.72 -5.73
N LEU A 2 17.72 27.55 -5.15
CA LEU A 2 16.92 26.33 -5.45
C LEU A 2 15.58 26.50 -4.75
N VAL A 3 14.53 26.72 -5.50
CA VAL A 3 13.16 26.68 -5.01
C VAL A 3 12.88 25.24 -4.61
N ARG A 4 13.06 24.95 -3.31
CA ARG A 4 12.59 23.67 -2.75
C ARG A 4 11.07 23.68 -2.83
N ASN A 5 10.55 22.91 -3.77
CA ASN A 5 9.12 22.72 -4.00
C ASN A 5 8.57 21.85 -2.84
N HIS A 6 8.54 22.44 -1.62
CA HIS A 6 7.97 21.77 -0.46
C HIS A 6 6.44 21.71 -0.62
N LYS A 7 5.94 20.53 -0.92
CA LYS A 7 4.50 20.30 -0.86
C LYS A 7 4.01 20.61 0.56
N PRO A 8 2.85 21.27 0.74
CA PRO A 8 2.28 21.52 2.06
C PRO A 8 2.07 20.20 2.82
N LEU A 9 2.29 20.21 4.14
CA LEU A 9 2.14 19.03 5.00
C LEU A 9 0.78 18.32 4.79
N GLY A 10 -0.30 19.09 4.71
CA GLY A 10 -1.64 18.56 4.49
C GLY A 10 -1.77 17.76 3.19
N GLU A 11 -1.12 18.24 2.11
CA GLU A 11 -1.13 17.55 0.81
C GLU A 11 -0.33 16.24 0.87
N ILE A 12 0.81 16.23 1.55
CA ILE A 12 1.64 15.04 1.75
C ILE A 12 0.85 13.97 2.52
N LEU A 13 0.24 14.34 3.64
CA LEU A 13 -0.53 13.44 4.49
C LEU A 13 -1.79 12.89 3.79
N LYS A 14 -2.42 13.70 2.93
CA LYS A 14 -3.53 13.27 2.07
C LYS A 14 -3.07 12.25 1.05
N GLN A 15 -1.98 12.52 0.32
CA GLN A 15 -1.42 11.60 -0.65
C GLN A 15 -1.01 10.27 -0.01
N ALA A 16 -0.50 10.32 1.22
CA ALA A 16 -0.19 9.14 2.02
C ALA A 16 -1.43 8.39 2.55
N GLY A 17 -2.64 8.90 2.33
CA GLY A 17 -3.89 8.28 2.79
C GLY A 17 -4.10 8.31 4.31
N LEU A 18 -3.38 9.18 5.01
CA LEU A 18 -3.44 9.32 6.47
C LEU A 18 -4.59 10.22 6.91
N ILE A 19 -4.92 11.23 6.10
CA ILE A 19 -6.00 12.18 6.36
C ILE A 19 -6.86 12.41 5.12
N SER A 20 -8.11 12.86 5.33
CA SER A 20 -9.07 13.19 4.28
C SER A 20 -9.09 14.68 3.97
N ASP A 21 -9.67 15.05 2.79
CA ASP A 21 -9.87 16.45 2.40
C ASP A 21 -10.71 17.25 3.42
N LEU A 22 -11.73 16.60 3.99
CA LEU A 22 -12.58 17.24 4.99
C LEU A 22 -11.80 17.57 6.27
N GLN A 23 -10.92 16.65 6.70
CA GLN A 23 -10.04 16.87 7.84
C GLN A 23 -9.08 18.04 7.61
N ILE A 24 -8.47 18.12 6.42
CA ILE A 24 -7.60 19.24 6.05
C ILE A 24 -8.36 20.58 6.10
N LYS A 25 -9.54 20.66 5.47
CA LYS A 25 -10.36 21.87 5.49
C LYS A 25 -10.70 22.30 6.92
N THR A 26 -11.04 21.35 7.77
CA THR A 26 -11.36 21.60 9.19
C THR A 26 -10.16 22.16 9.96
N VAL A 27 -8.95 21.63 9.71
CA VAL A 27 -7.71 22.11 10.35
C VAL A 27 -7.36 23.50 9.89
N LEU A 28 -7.41 23.76 8.57
CA LEU A 28 -7.09 25.08 8.00
C LEU A 28 -8.04 26.16 8.53
N ALA A 29 -9.34 25.87 8.65
CA ALA A 29 -10.29 26.79 9.24
C ALA A 29 -9.95 27.14 10.71
N ARG A 30 -9.43 26.18 11.50
CA ARG A 30 -9.03 26.40 12.89
C ARG A 30 -7.67 27.07 13.04
N GLN A 31 -6.74 26.83 12.10
CA GLN A 31 -5.41 27.42 12.12
C GLN A 31 -5.48 28.96 12.17
N HIS A 32 -6.39 29.56 11.41
CA HIS A 32 -6.59 31.01 11.40
C HIS A 32 -6.97 31.59 12.77
N SER A 33 -7.64 30.80 13.62
CA SER A 33 -8.10 31.25 14.94
C SER A 33 -7.16 30.92 16.09
N GLN A 34 -6.32 29.88 15.95
CA GLN A 34 -5.54 29.35 17.08
C GLN A 34 -4.02 29.57 16.96
N HIS A 35 -3.51 30.04 15.82
CA HIS A 35 -2.07 30.25 15.55
C HIS A 35 -1.20 28.98 15.77
N LEU A 36 -1.82 27.79 15.77
CA LEU A 36 -1.13 26.51 15.92
C LEU A 36 -0.66 25.98 14.56
N ARG A 37 0.34 25.12 14.56
CA ARG A 37 0.77 24.40 13.34
C ARG A 37 -0.28 23.37 12.93
N VAL A 38 -0.44 23.19 11.63
CA VAL A 38 -1.41 22.21 11.05
C VAL A 38 -1.24 20.82 11.66
N GLY A 39 0.02 20.33 11.79
CA GLY A 39 0.32 19.04 12.39
C GLY A 39 -0.08 18.94 13.87
N GLU A 40 0.07 20.01 14.63
CA GLU A 40 -0.35 20.05 16.05
C GLU A 40 -1.86 19.94 16.19
N ILE A 41 -2.62 20.67 15.35
CA ILE A 41 -4.08 20.59 15.37
C ILE A 41 -4.56 19.18 15.00
N MET A 42 -3.92 18.53 14.02
CA MET A 42 -4.23 17.14 13.62
C MET A 42 -3.95 16.16 14.75
N ALA A 43 -2.81 16.32 15.45
CA ALA A 43 -2.43 15.48 16.58
C ALA A 43 -3.38 15.69 17.78
N MET A 44 -3.75 16.94 18.10
CA MET A 44 -4.74 17.25 19.14
C MET A 44 -6.12 16.64 18.85
N LYS A 45 -6.47 16.47 17.57
CA LYS A 45 -7.69 15.80 17.13
C LYS A 45 -7.60 14.27 17.17
N GLY A 46 -6.43 13.72 17.43
CA GLY A 46 -6.19 12.28 17.38
C GLY A 46 -6.29 11.67 15.99
N TRP A 47 -6.16 12.49 14.93
CA TRP A 47 -6.24 11.99 13.55
C TRP A 47 -4.92 11.38 13.07
N ILE A 48 -3.80 11.89 13.58
CA ILE A 48 -2.45 11.36 13.39
C ILE A 48 -1.67 11.52 14.68
N ASP A 49 -0.61 10.73 14.85
CA ASP A 49 0.33 10.92 15.94
C ASP A 49 1.21 12.15 15.71
N ARG A 50 1.63 12.81 16.79
CA ARG A 50 2.55 13.94 16.71
C ARG A 50 3.85 13.55 16.01
N ARG A 51 4.39 12.37 16.31
CA ARG A 51 5.57 11.82 15.65
C ARG A 51 5.41 11.72 14.13
N THR A 52 4.23 11.28 13.67
CA THR A 52 3.90 11.22 12.25
C THR A 52 3.85 12.62 11.62
N ALA A 53 3.24 13.59 12.31
CA ALA A 53 3.18 14.98 11.83
C ALA A 53 4.58 15.60 11.70
N ASP A 54 5.41 15.47 12.73
CA ASP A 54 6.78 16.00 12.75
C ASP A 54 7.66 15.33 11.69
N PHE A 55 7.55 14.00 11.50
CA PHE A 55 8.27 13.27 10.46
C PHE A 55 7.98 13.81 9.05
N PHE A 56 6.71 14.02 8.72
CA PHE A 56 6.35 14.53 7.39
C PHE A 56 6.63 16.04 7.22
N ALA A 57 6.62 16.81 8.31
CA ALA A 57 6.92 18.24 8.26
C ALA A 57 8.42 18.52 8.10
N ASP A 58 9.26 17.84 8.86
CA ASP A 58 10.67 18.21 9.02
C ASP A 58 11.64 17.26 8.31
N GLU A 59 11.35 15.95 8.30
CA GLU A 59 12.28 14.94 7.83
C GLU A 59 12.00 14.43 6.42
N TRP A 60 10.74 14.35 6.02
CA TRP A 60 10.31 13.71 4.77
C TRP A 60 11.06 14.22 3.54
N SER A 61 11.19 15.54 3.39
CA SER A 61 11.84 16.15 2.23
C SER A 61 13.32 15.77 2.11
N ASN A 62 14.00 15.63 3.25
CA ASN A 62 15.40 15.24 3.28
C ASN A 62 15.56 13.75 2.92
N LEU A 63 14.70 12.90 3.50
CA LEU A 63 14.70 11.46 3.23
C LEU A 63 14.40 11.12 1.77
N VAL A 64 13.52 11.86 1.11
CA VAL A 64 13.25 11.72 -0.33
C VAL A 64 14.47 12.11 -1.16
N ALA A 65 15.26 13.09 -0.73
CA ALA A 65 16.45 13.57 -1.43
C ALA A 65 17.71 12.72 -1.18
N GLU A 66 17.74 11.89 -0.14
CA GLU A 66 18.86 11.00 0.15
C GLU A 66 19.07 9.99 -0.99
N ALA A 67 20.36 9.75 -1.35
CA ALA A 67 20.72 8.76 -2.36
C ALA A 67 20.65 7.32 -1.81
N ASP A 68 21.11 7.13 -0.56
CA ASP A 68 21.16 5.82 0.09
C ASP A 68 19.81 5.55 0.78
N LYS A 69 18.98 4.71 0.15
CA LYS A 69 17.67 4.34 0.70
C LYS A 69 17.77 3.16 1.66
N LYS A 70 17.13 3.32 2.81
CA LYS A 70 16.93 2.24 3.78
C LYS A 70 15.69 1.41 3.42
N PRO A 71 15.52 0.21 4.00
CA PRO A 71 14.32 -0.61 3.78
C PRO A 71 13.03 0.14 4.16
N LEU A 72 11.92 -0.18 3.46
CA LEU A 72 10.61 0.45 3.68
C LEU A 72 10.17 0.44 5.15
N GLY A 73 10.38 -0.68 5.86
CA GLY A 73 10.04 -0.83 7.27
C GLY A 73 10.68 0.23 8.17
N TYR A 74 11.92 0.62 7.88
CA TYR A 74 12.62 1.69 8.61
C TYR A 74 11.88 3.03 8.54
N TYR A 75 11.42 3.42 7.34
CA TYR A 75 10.70 4.69 7.16
C TYR A 75 9.34 4.67 7.83
N LEU A 76 8.64 3.54 7.76
CA LEU A 76 7.33 3.37 8.38
C LEU A 76 7.41 3.40 9.92
N GLN A 77 8.45 2.79 10.50
CA GLN A 77 8.73 2.90 11.94
C GLN A 77 9.11 4.33 12.33
N LYS A 78 9.98 4.98 11.55
CA LYS A 78 10.43 6.35 11.81
C LYS A 78 9.27 7.33 11.75
N ALA A 79 8.34 7.14 10.82
CA ALA A 79 7.10 7.89 10.72
C ALA A 79 6.09 7.60 11.85
N GLY A 80 6.35 6.63 12.72
CA GLY A 80 5.41 6.22 13.77
C GLY A 80 4.18 5.45 13.27
N LEU A 81 4.22 4.95 12.03
CA LEU A 81 3.14 4.20 11.41
C LEU A 81 3.19 2.70 11.74
N LEU A 82 4.37 2.21 12.12
CA LEU A 82 4.61 0.85 12.60
C LEU A 82 5.35 0.85 13.92
N SER A 83 5.00 -0.03 14.83
CA SER A 83 5.80 -0.35 16.00
C SER A 83 6.93 -1.34 15.64
N GLU A 84 7.91 -1.47 16.52
CA GLU A 84 8.99 -2.44 16.38
C GLU A 84 8.43 -3.88 16.33
N GLN A 85 7.53 -4.21 17.24
CA GLN A 85 6.88 -5.52 17.30
C GLN A 85 6.09 -5.86 16.02
N GLN A 86 5.38 -4.87 15.45
CA GLN A 86 4.68 -5.06 14.18
C GLN A 86 5.66 -5.31 13.04
N THR A 87 6.77 -4.60 13.02
CA THR A 87 7.81 -4.79 11.99
C THR A 87 8.43 -6.18 12.08
N GLU A 88 8.73 -6.66 13.29
CA GLU A 88 9.26 -8.01 13.51
C GLU A 88 8.25 -9.07 13.04
N SER A 89 6.98 -8.94 13.42
CA SER A 89 5.91 -9.85 12.98
C SER A 89 5.79 -9.91 11.45
N ILE A 90 5.85 -8.76 10.78
CA ILE A 90 5.82 -8.69 9.31
C ILE A 90 7.04 -9.37 8.69
N LEU A 91 8.24 -9.18 9.27
CA LEU A 91 9.46 -9.82 8.78
C LEU A 91 9.45 -11.34 8.96
N GLU A 92 8.90 -11.83 10.07
CA GLU A 92 8.73 -13.27 10.31
C GLU A 92 7.76 -13.90 9.31
N GLU A 93 6.64 -13.24 9.06
CA GLU A 93 5.66 -13.71 8.09
C GLU A 93 6.22 -13.65 6.66
N GLN A 94 6.95 -12.58 6.32
CA GLN A 94 7.62 -12.45 5.03
C GLN A 94 8.54 -13.63 4.74
N LYS A 95 9.29 -14.11 5.73
CA LYS A 95 10.18 -15.28 5.59
C LYS A 95 9.43 -16.57 5.25
N LYS A 96 8.19 -16.70 5.74
CA LYS A 96 7.35 -17.89 5.51
C LYS A 96 6.71 -17.90 4.12
N ILE A 97 6.22 -16.75 3.66
CA ILE A 97 5.37 -16.67 2.45
C ILE A 97 6.07 -16.07 1.23
N TRP A 98 7.33 -15.64 1.34
CA TRP A 98 8.12 -15.06 0.24
C TRP A 98 7.47 -13.87 -0.48
N VAL A 99 6.70 -13.06 0.24
CA VAL A 99 5.99 -11.88 -0.26
C VAL A 99 6.71 -10.60 0.19
N LYS A 100 6.57 -9.51 -0.56
CA LYS A 100 7.21 -8.23 -0.23
C LYS A 100 6.67 -7.69 1.11
N PHE A 101 7.54 -7.04 1.90
CA PHE A 101 7.24 -6.45 3.22
C PHE A 101 5.95 -5.61 3.21
N GLY A 102 5.82 -4.68 2.26
CA GLY A 102 4.65 -3.81 2.16
C GLY A 102 3.34 -4.57 1.94
N SER A 103 3.38 -5.64 1.15
CA SER A 103 2.20 -6.49 0.92
C SER A 103 1.78 -7.25 2.17
N VAL A 104 2.75 -7.76 2.95
CA VAL A 104 2.46 -8.43 4.23
C VAL A 104 1.86 -7.44 5.23
N ALA A 105 2.40 -6.22 5.34
CA ALA A 105 1.88 -5.17 6.21
C ALA A 105 0.42 -4.81 5.89
N VAL A 106 0.06 -4.78 4.60
CA VAL A 106 -1.31 -4.54 4.14
C VAL A 106 -2.22 -5.74 4.42
N LEU A 107 -1.76 -6.97 4.17
CA LEU A 107 -2.52 -8.19 4.44
C LEU A 107 -2.84 -8.35 5.93
N GLN A 108 -1.91 -7.99 6.81
CA GLN A 108 -2.14 -7.96 8.27
C GLN A 108 -3.04 -6.79 8.70
N GLY A 109 -3.43 -5.90 7.79
CA GLY A 109 -4.28 -4.74 8.08
C GLY A 109 -3.62 -3.66 8.94
N VAL A 110 -2.30 -3.71 9.09
CA VAL A 110 -1.54 -2.76 9.94
C VAL A 110 -1.39 -1.40 9.23
N ILE A 111 -1.24 -1.42 7.90
CA ILE A 111 -1.07 -0.24 7.06
C ILE A 111 -1.99 -0.32 5.85
N LYS A 112 -2.48 0.85 5.40
CA LYS A 112 -3.27 0.94 4.16
C LYS A 112 -2.37 0.79 2.93
N GLN A 113 -2.89 0.16 1.87
CA GLN A 113 -2.20 0.05 0.58
C GLN A 113 -1.74 1.42 0.06
N GLN A 114 -2.61 2.43 0.11
CA GLN A 114 -2.30 3.79 -0.33
C GLN A 114 -1.06 4.38 0.38
N THR A 115 -0.88 4.08 1.67
CA THR A 115 0.28 4.54 2.43
C THR A 115 1.55 3.85 1.95
N VAL A 116 1.51 2.54 1.73
CA VAL A 116 2.65 1.77 1.17
C VAL A 116 3.03 2.30 -0.21
N ASP A 117 2.06 2.48 -1.09
CA ASP A 117 2.27 2.99 -2.46
C ASP A 117 2.87 4.41 -2.44
N PHE A 118 2.42 5.27 -1.53
CA PHE A 118 2.97 6.61 -1.36
C PHE A 118 4.47 6.57 -1.00
N PHE A 119 4.87 5.72 -0.03
CA PHE A 119 6.27 5.57 0.34
C PHE A 119 7.11 4.99 -0.80
N LEU A 120 6.61 3.95 -1.49
CA LEU A 120 7.30 3.33 -2.61
C LEU A 120 7.50 4.31 -3.77
N ASN A 121 6.47 5.03 -4.18
CA ASN A 121 6.54 5.97 -5.29
C ASN A 121 7.50 7.15 -5.04
N ASN A 122 7.63 7.60 -3.79
CA ASN A 122 8.48 8.73 -3.46
C ASN A 122 9.92 8.32 -3.09
N LEU A 123 10.11 7.18 -2.43
CA LEU A 123 11.44 6.73 -1.97
C LEU A 123 12.11 5.77 -2.97
N PHE A 124 11.32 4.93 -3.66
CA PHE A 124 11.80 3.86 -4.55
C PHE A 124 11.13 3.92 -5.93
N PRO A 125 11.27 5.01 -6.70
CA PRO A 125 10.53 5.21 -7.95
C PRO A 125 10.79 4.12 -9.00
N LEU A 126 11.97 3.50 -9.02
CA LEU A 126 12.30 2.41 -9.94
C LEU A 126 11.57 1.11 -9.60
N GLU A 127 11.43 0.78 -8.32
CA GLU A 127 10.72 -0.41 -7.87
C GLU A 127 9.18 -0.26 -8.02
N ALA A 128 8.67 0.93 -7.79
CA ALA A 128 7.26 1.26 -7.97
C ALA A 128 6.80 1.03 -9.42
N SER A 129 7.65 1.40 -10.40
CA SER A 129 7.36 1.18 -11.82
C SER A 129 7.24 -0.30 -12.19
N GLN A 130 8.03 -1.18 -11.58
CA GLN A 130 7.96 -2.63 -11.82
C GLN A 130 6.70 -3.25 -11.19
N SER A 131 6.29 -2.80 -9.99
CA SER A 131 5.05 -3.26 -9.35
C SER A 131 3.80 -2.84 -10.11
N ALA A 132 3.78 -1.64 -10.68
CA ALA A 132 2.66 -1.15 -11.49
C ALA A 132 2.45 -1.95 -12.78
N LEU A 133 3.52 -2.47 -13.38
CA LEU A 133 3.44 -3.32 -14.58
C LEU A 133 2.85 -4.70 -14.27
N ILE A 134 3.08 -5.23 -13.08
CA ILE A 134 2.51 -6.52 -12.64
C ILE A 134 1.01 -6.34 -12.31
N GLY A 135 0.64 -5.27 -11.61
CA GLY A 135 -0.76 -4.96 -11.27
C GLY A 135 -1.66 -4.77 -12.50
N LYS A 136 -1.15 -4.15 -13.57
CA LYS A 136 -1.91 -3.99 -14.82
C LYS A 136 -2.19 -5.30 -15.56
N ARG A 137 -1.36 -6.33 -15.40
CA ARG A 137 -1.59 -7.65 -16.02
C ARG A 137 -2.73 -8.42 -15.37
N TYR A 138 -3.01 -8.20 -14.09
CA TYR A 138 -4.12 -8.85 -13.38
C TYR A 138 -5.44 -8.07 -13.48
N SER A 139 -5.40 -6.74 -13.69
CA SER A 139 -6.60 -5.91 -13.81
C SER A 139 -7.30 -6.06 -15.16
N THR A 140 -6.59 -6.46 -16.23
CA THR A 140 -7.20 -6.67 -17.56
C THR A 140 -7.83 -8.04 -17.76
N ALA A 141 -7.68 -8.96 -16.79
CA ALA A 141 -8.25 -10.30 -16.87
C ALA A 141 -9.67 -10.40 -16.25
N THR A 142 -10.12 -9.38 -15.52
CA THR A 142 -11.44 -9.39 -14.87
C THR A 142 -12.48 -8.48 -15.50
N ASP A 143 -12.08 -7.58 -16.43
CA ASP A 143 -13.01 -6.64 -17.06
C ASP A 143 -13.57 -7.11 -18.43
N ASN A 144 -13.28 -8.34 -18.87
CA ASN A 144 -13.82 -8.90 -20.12
C ASN A 144 -14.72 -10.11 -19.89
N ILE A 145 -15.52 -10.13 -18.82
CA ILE A 145 -16.69 -11.02 -18.72
C ILE A 145 -17.92 -10.11 -18.68
N ALA A 146 -18.15 -9.41 -19.76
CA ALA A 146 -19.46 -8.87 -20.10
C ALA A 146 -19.96 -9.64 -21.33
N VAL A 147 -20.84 -10.58 -21.05
CA VAL A 147 -22.02 -10.96 -21.83
C VAL A 147 -21.90 -10.78 -23.36
N GLU A 148 -21.61 -11.83 -24.08
CA GLU A 148 -22.26 -12.08 -25.36
C GLU A 148 -22.84 -13.50 -25.36
N ASP A 149 -24.15 -13.56 -25.04
CA ASP A 149 -25.02 -14.61 -25.47
C ASP A 149 -24.98 -14.66 -26.99
N ALA A 150 -24.50 -15.74 -27.55
CA ALA A 150 -25.08 -16.38 -28.70
C ALA A 150 -24.14 -17.49 -29.25
N CYS A 151 -24.74 -18.65 -29.39
CA CYS A 151 -24.38 -19.65 -30.35
C CYS A 151 -23.19 -20.57 -30.04
N SER A 152 -23.46 -21.70 -29.43
CA SER A 152 -23.31 -22.97 -30.15
C SER A 152 -23.62 -24.17 -29.26
N ALA A 153 -24.82 -24.67 -29.38
CA ALA A 153 -25.28 -25.95 -28.87
C ALA A 153 -24.75 -27.11 -29.76
N GLU A 154 -23.43 -27.18 -29.97
CA GLU A 154 -22.87 -28.21 -30.87
C GLU A 154 -21.61 -28.92 -30.34
N LEU A 155 -21.24 -28.73 -29.05
CA LEU A 155 -20.09 -29.41 -28.46
C LEU A 155 -20.42 -30.24 -27.21
N LEU A 156 -21.70 -30.56 -26.98
CA LEU A 156 -22.16 -31.39 -25.85
C LEU A 156 -22.40 -32.86 -26.18
N GLU A 157 -21.99 -33.33 -27.36
CA GLU A 157 -22.22 -34.74 -27.78
C GLU A 157 -20.95 -35.58 -27.96
N LYS A 158 -19.80 -35.18 -27.39
CA LYS A 158 -18.58 -36.00 -27.54
C LYS A 158 -17.75 -36.19 -26.27
N SER A 159 -18.36 -36.30 -25.11
CA SER A 159 -17.67 -36.77 -23.90
C SER A 159 -18.54 -37.67 -23.03
N GLN A 160 -19.17 -38.66 -23.65
CA GLN A 160 -19.64 -39.86 -22.94
C GLN A 160 -18.75 -41.00 -23.39
N SER A 161 -18.01 -41.54 -22.45
CA SER A 161 -17.25 -42.80 -22.45
C SER A 161 -15.73 -42.67 -22.32
N GLU A 162 -15.29 -42.31 -21.13
CA GLU A 162 -14.08 -42.88 -20.51
C GLU A 162 -14.34 -42.98 -19.02
N GLU A 163 -14.88 -44.13 -18.64
CA GLU A 163 -14.94 -44.63 -17.27
C GLU A 163 -13.50 -44.93 -16.87
N ILE A 164 -12.94 -44.14 -15.97
CA ILE A 164 -11.61 -44.39 -15.37
C ILE A 164 -11.83 -45.34 -14.21
N ASP A 165 -11.41 -46.59 -14.43
CA ASP A 165 -11.37 -47.66 -13.43
C ASP A 165 -10.33 -47.34 -12.35
N TYR A 166 -10.77 -47.16 -11.13
CA TYR A 166 -9.94 -46.78 -9.98
C TYR A 166 -9.26 -47.94 -9.26
N ASP A 167 -9.30 -49.15 -9.79
CA ASP A 167 -8.80 -50.36 -9.12
C ASP A 167 -7.33 -50.73 -9.40
N ASP A 168 -6.56 -49.94 -10.18
CA ASP A 168 -5.17 -50.24 -10.52
C ASP A 168 -4.15 -49.22 -10.00
N ILE A 169 -4.20 -48.86 -8.73
CA ILE A 169 -3.09 -48.12 -8.09
C ILE A 169 -2.34 -49.08 -7.14
N PRO A 170 -1.14 -49.59 -7.53
CA PRO A 170 -0.36 -50.41 -6.63
C PRO A 170 0.23 -49.54 -5.51
N TRP A 171 -0.15 -49.85 -4.26
CA TRP A 171 0.49 -49.35 -3.05
C TRP A 171 1.94 -49.90 -2.98
N ILE A 172 2.92 -49.04 -2.97
CA ILE A 172 4.30 -49.41 -2.74
C ILE A 172 4.55 -49.29 -1.25
N ASP A 173 4.98 -50.43 -0.63
CA ASP A 173 5.46 -50.56 0.76
C ASP A 173 6.73 -49.71 0.99
#